data_0c6797392742c8869c7a92f9e16f822e
#
_entry.id   0c6797392742c8869c7a92f9e16f822e
#
_cell.length_a   1.000
_cell.length_b   1.000
_cell.length_c   1.000
_cell.angle_alpha   90.00
_cell.angle_beta   90.00
_cell.angle_gamma   90.00
#
_symmetry.space_group_name_H-M   'P 1'
#
loop_
_entity.id
_entity.type
_entity.pdbx_description
1 polymer ?
#
loop_
_entity_poly.entity_id
_entity_poly.type
_entity_poly.pdbx_seq_one_letter_code
_entity_poly.pdbx_strand_id
1 'polypeptide(L)'
;PNSPVAIGDKVTITNYHGFCKGLLKKYGYLISDSLKKDVNLFHAIGDHDAERQWILKAVLSTTDIQVLKEMDASIKEARVPSGEAIQAYNQIVIQKLLPHEYITHNAVILFVLDILARFPEVKKFYQSYYPLIVVDEFQDTNCIAWELLKSIISDQTQLLFLGDPLQRIYGFIGALPNIMSTVVDEYQMTKISLSKNYRFRNNPEMLKLDRN
;
A
#
# COMPACT_ATOMS: atom_id res chain seq x y z
N PRO A 1 -24.31 -11.18 32.13
CA PRO A 1 -24.33 -11.94 30.91
C PRO A 1 -23.71 -11.06 29.83
N ASN A 2 -22.41 -11.35 29.51
CA ASN A 2 -21.71 -10.66 28.45
C ASN A 2 -22.30 -11.14 27.12
N SER A 3 -23.06 -10.31 26.44
CA SER A 3 -23.38 -10.54 25.02
C SER A 3 -22.05 -10.71 24.26
N PRO A 4 -21.90 -11.71 23.41
CA PRO A 4 -20.71 -11.84 22.59
C PRO A 4 -20.62 -10.55 21.75
N VAL A 5 -19.61 -9.74 22.01
CA VAL A 5 -19.29 -8.57 21.17
C VAL A 5 -19.05 -9.13 19.78
N ALA A 6 -19.85 -8.70 18.81
CA ALA A 6 -19.67 -9.15 17.44
C ALA A 6 -18.24 -8.84 17.01
N ILE A 7 -17.45 -9.87 16.69
CA ILE A 7 -16.03 -9.72 16.31
C ILE A 7 -15.89 -8.77 15.12
N GLY A 8 -16.91 -8.72 14.24
CA GLY A 8 -16.95 -7.82 13.08
C GLY A 8 -16.76 -6.33 13.40
N ASP A 9 -17.17 -5.86 14.58
CA ASP A 9 -17.03 -4.45 14.97
C ASP A 9 -15.60 -4.07 15.38
N LYS A 10 -14.72 -5.08 15.56
CA LYS A 10 -13.33 -4.89 15.99
C LYS A 10 -12.29 -5.23 14.91
N VAL A 11 -12.74 -5.69 13.75
CA VAL A 11 -11.86 -6.10 12.65
C VAL A 11 -12.03 -5.15 11.48
N THR A 12 -10.93 -4.54 11.05
CA THR A 12 -10.89 -3.75 9.82
C THR A 12 -10.34 -4.63 8.70
N ILE A 13 -11.14 -4.94 7.68
CA ILE A 13 -10.71 -5.68 6.50
C ILE A 13 -10.60 -4.69 5.34
N THR A 14 -9.41 -4.54 4.80
CA THR A 14 -9.15 -3.58 3.71
C THR A 14 -7.88 -3.97 2.95
N ASN A 15 -7.68 -3.40 1.77
CA ASN A 15 -6.38 -3.41 1.09
C ASN A 15 -5.61 -2.11 1.40
N TYR A 16 -4.34 -2.03 0.96
CA TYR A 16 -3.48 -0.85 1.22
C TYR A 16 -4.13 0.47 0.77
N HIS A 17 -4.71 0.51 -0.43
CA HIS A 17 -5.37 1.72 -0.93
C HIS A 17 -6.64 2.06 -0.15
N GLY A 18 -7.44 1.09 0.22
CA GLY A 18 -8.63 1.29 1.05
C GLY A 18 -8.29 1.86 2.42
N PHE A 19 -7.24 1.33 3.07
CA PHE A 19 -6.70 1.86 4.31
C PHE A 19 -6.25 3.31 4.14
N CYS A 20 -5.43 3.59 3.12
CA CYS A 20 -4.94 4.94 2.83
C CYS A 20 -6.08 5.92 2.53
N LYS A 21 -7.08 5.53 1.73
CA LYS A 21 -8.25 6.36 1.44
C LYS A 21 -9.04 6.69 2.71
N GLY A 22 -9.20 5.72 3.62
CA GLY A 22 -9.81 5.95 4.93
C GLY A 22 -9.05 6.97 5.77
N LEU A 23 -7.72 6.95 5.72
CA LEU A 23 -6.86 7.92 6.41
C LEU A 23 -6.90 9.29 5.74
N LEU A 24 -6.83 9.35 4.41
CA LEU A 24 -6.95 10.61 3.65
C LEU A 24 -8.30 11.28 3.84
N LYS A 25 -9.38 10.53 3.99
CA LYS A 25 -10.70 11.08 4.31
C LYS A 25 -10.70 11.85 5.64
N LYS A 26 -9.88 11.42 6.62
CA LYS A 26 -9.78 12.07 7.94
C LYS A 26 -8.75 13.19 7.97
N TYR A 27 -7.62 12.99 7.31
CA TYR A 27 -6.42 13.83 7.47
C TYR A 27 -5.89 14.42 6.16
N GLY A 28 -6.53 14.15 5.02
CA GLY A 28 -6.05 14.61 3.70
C GLY A 28 -5.96 16.14 3.60
N TYR A 29 -6.78 16.89 4.35
CA TYR A 29 -6.70 18.34 4.44
C TYR A 29 -5.34 18.86 4.94
N LEU A 30 -4.55 18.02 5.63
CA LEU A 30 -3.17 18.33 6.05
C LEU A 30 -2.19 18.36 4.87
N ILE A 31 -2.55 17.73 3.75
CA ILE A 31 -1.77 17.70 2.51
C ILE A 31 -2.22 18.82 1.57
N SER A 32 -3.53 18.91 1.33
CA SER A 32 -4.11 19.87 0.38
C SER A 32 -5.57 20.15 0.72
N ASP A 33 -5.98 21.43 0.50
CA ASP A 33 -7.39 21.81 0.63
C ASP A 33 -8.30 21.06 -0.35
N SER A 34 -7.78 20.62 -1.48
CA SER A 34 -8.53 19.75 -2.41
C SER A 34 -8.96 18.44 -1.76
N LEU A 35 -8.18 17.90 -0.82
CA LEU A 35 -8.47 16.68 -0.08
C LEU A 35 -9.37 16.88 1.16
N LYS A 36 -9.98 18.07 1.32
CA LYS A 36 -11.16 18.25 2.19
C LYS A 36 -12.38 17.52 1.61
N LYS A 37 -12.39 17.30 0.29
CA LYS A 37 -13.36 16.43 -0.37
C LYS A 37 -13.02 14.96 -0.07
N ASP A 38 -14.01 14.08 -0.15
CA ASP A 38 -13.79 12.64 -0.06
C ASP A 38 -12.88 12.18 -1.22
N VAL A 39 -11.76 11.57 -0.90
CA VAL A 39 -10.78 11.06 -1.88
C VAL A 39 -11.40 10.04 -2.86
N ASN A 40 -12.49 9.38 -2.48
CA ASN A 40 -13.21 8.48 -3.38
C ASN A 40 -13.93 9.19 -4.54
N LEU A 41 -14.09 10.52 -4.48
CA LEU A 41 -14.65 11.31 -5.57
C LEU A 41 -13.62 11.64 -6.64
N PHE A 42 -12.32 11.40 -6.39
CA PHE A 42 -11.27 11.61 -7.37
C PHE A 42 -11.16 10.45 -8.35
N HIS A 43 -10.83 10.77 -9.60
CA HIS A 43 -10.48 9.78 -10.62
C HIS A 43 -9.09 9.22 -10.33
N ALA A 44 -9.04 7.97 -9.83
CA ALA A 44 -7.77 7.29 -9.59
C ALA A 44 -7.19 6.75 -10.91
N ILE A 45 -5.95 7.12 -11.22
CA ILE A 45 -5.25 6.75 -12.44
C ILE A 45 -3.85 6.17 -12.15
N GLY A 46 -3.29 5.43 -13.11
CA GLY A 46 -1.86 5.09 -13.09
C GLY A 46 -1.00 6.33 -13.38
N ASP A 47 0.21 6.41 -12.83
CA ASP A 47 1.11 7.54 -13.07
C ASP A 47 1.43 7.72 -14.57
N HIS A 48 1.60 6.62 -15.29
CA HIS A 48 1.83 6.60 -16.74
C HIS A 48 0.59 6.94 -17.58
N ASP A 49 -0.62 6.96 -16.98
CA ASP A 49 -1.85 7.30 -17.67
C ASP A 49 -2.21 8.78 -17.58
N ALA A 50 -1.50 9.55 -16.72
CA ALA A 50 -1.77 10.97 -16.53
C ALA A 50 -1.70 11.76 -17.84
N GLU A 51 -0.71 11.47 -18.69
CA GLU A 51 -0.54 12.12 -19.99
C GLU A 51 -1.64 11.78 -21.01
N ARG A 52 -2.41 10.71 -20.78
CA ARG A 52 -3.52 10.30 -21.66
C ARG A 52 -4.82 11.04 -21.35
N GLN A 53 -4.94 11.64 -20.16
CA GLN A 53 -6.11 12.42 -19.77
C GLN A 53 -6.03 13.79 -20.45
N TRP A 54 -7.00 14.11 -21.31
CA TRP A 54 -6.98 15.33 -22.12
C TRP A 54 -6.87 16.60 -21.27
N ILE A 55 -7.51 16.63 -20.09
CA ILE A 55 -7.48 17.76 -19.17
C ILE A 55 -6.09 17.90 -18.52
N LEU A 56 -5.47 16.80 -18.13
CA LEU A 56 -4.15 16.78 -17.50
C LEU A 56 -3.05 17.09 -18.52
N LYS A 57 -3.21 16.66 -19.77
CA LYS A 57 -2.28 16.97 -20.87
C LYS A 57 -2.15 18.48 -21.10
N ALA A 58 -3.19 19.26 -20.79
CA ALA A 58 -3.13 20.72 -20.93
C ALA A 58 -2.36 21.42 -19.80
N VAL A 59 -2.19 20.78 -18.64
CA VAL A 59 -1.59 21.39 -17.44
C VAL A 59 -0.26 20.75 -17.03
N LEU A 60 0.03 19.52 -17.47
CA LEU A 60 1.30 18.84 -17.20
C LEU A 60 2.34 19.21 -18.23
N SER A 61 3.50 19.63 -17.76
CA SER A 61 4.69 19.76 -18.60
C SER A 61 5.33 18.41 -18.89
N THR A 62 6.22 18.35 -19.87
CA THR A 62 7.03 17.17 -20.14
C THR A 62 7.84 16.72 -18.92
N THR A 63 8.35 17.67 -18.15
CA THR A 63 9.09 17.41 -16.90
C THR A 63 8.18 16.78 -15.83
N ASP A 64 6.95 17.30 -15.67
CA ASP A 64 5.99 16.73 -14.73
C ASP A 64 5.69 15.27 -15.07
N ILE A 65 5.42 15.01 -16.34
CA ILE A 65 5.16 13.64 -16.85
C ILE A 65 6.35 12.71 -16.58
N GLN A 66 7.57 13.21 -16.79
CA GLN A 66 8.79 12.45 -16.52
C GLN A 66 8.91 12.07 -15.04
N VAL A 67 8.67 13.02 -14.12
CA VAL A 67 8.70 12.75 -12.67
C VAL A 67 7.67 11.72 -12.26
N LEU A 68 6.45 11.77 -12.81
CA LEU A 68 5.41 10.77 -12.54
C LEU A 68 5.86 9.38 -13.02
N LYS A 69 6.42 9.28 -14.22
CA LYS A 69 6.91 8.01 -14.80
C LYS A 69 8.10 7.45 -14.03
N GLU A 70 9.03 8.29 -13.60
CA GLU A 70 10.20 7.88 -12.81
C GLU A 70 9.80 7.35 -11.42
N MET A 71 8.79 7.95 -10.79
CA MET A 71 8.23 7.45 -9.54
C MET A 71 7.64 6.05 -9.75
N ASP A 72 6.80 5.85 -10.74
CA ASP A 72 6.20 4.55 -11.07
C ASP A 72 7.27 3.50 -11.38
N ALA A 73 8.28 3.87 -12.19
CA ALA A 73 9.39 2.99 -12.54
C ALA A 73 10.21 2.60 -11.30
N SER A 74 10.52 3.54 -10.41
CA SER A 74 11.25 3.26 -9.18
C SER A 74 10.51 2.25 -8.30
N ILE A 75 9.20 2.42 -8.14
CA ILE A 75 8.36 1.49 -7.37
C ILE A 75 8.32 0.11 -8.03
N LYS A 76 8.13 0.04 -9.36
CA LYS A 76 8.13 -1.21 -10.13
C LYS A 76 9.46 -1.95 -10.09
N GLU A 77 10.57 -1.23 -9.98
CA GLU A 77 11.90 -1.80 -9.79
C GLU A 77 12.22 -2.11 -8.32
N ALA A 78 11.22 -2.08 -7.44
CA ALA A 78 11.36 -2.32 -6.01
C ALA A 78 12.38 -1.39 -5.32
N ARG A 79 12.60 -0.19 -5.86
CA ARG A 79 13.46 0.84 -5.29
C ARG A 79 12.63 1.81 -4.46
N VAL A 80 13.01 2.02 -3.20
CA VAL A 80 12.38 3.03 -2.35
C VAL A 80 12.78 4.41 -2.88
N PRO A 81 11.82 5.26 -3.31
CA PRO A 81 12.13 6.59 -3.79
C PRO A 81 12.74 7.47 -2.71
N SER A 82 13.65 8.37 -3.08
CA SER A 82 14.22 9.33 -2.13
C SER A 82 13.15 10.33 -1.64
N GLY A 83 13.38 10.93 -0.46
CA GLY A 83 12.47 11.95 0.08
C GLY A 83 12.28 13.15 -0.87
N GLU A 84 13.34 13.57 -1.57
CA GLU A 84 13.26 14.64 -2.58
C GLU A 84 12.39 14.25 -3.77
N ALA A 85 12.55 13.00 -4.27
CA ALA A 85 11.72 12.49 -5.36
C ALA A 85 10.24 12.41 -4.96
N ILE A 86 9.95 11.94 -3.74
CA ILE A 86 8.59 11.89 -3.20
C ILE A 86 8.01 13.31 -3.08
N GLN A 87 8.80 14.28 -2.60
CA GLN A 87 8.35 15.65 -2.46
C GLN A 87 8.03 16.28 -3.82
N ALA A 88 8.91 16.14 -4.81
CA ALA A 88 8.69 16.65 -6.16
C ALA A 88 7.43 16.03 -6.80
N TYR A 89 7.29 14.73 -6.67
CA TYR A 89 6.12 13.99 -7.14
C TYR A 89 4.82 14.47 -6.46
N ASN A 90 4.82 14.57 -5.12
CA ASN A 90 3.66 15.02 -4.37
C ASN A 90 3.24 16.45 -4.77
N GLN A 91 4.19 17.35 -5.00
CA GLN A 91 3.89 18.71 -5.48
C GLN A 91 3.17 18.71 -6.82
N ILE A 92 3.59 17.87 -7.78
CA ILE A 92 2.93 17.76 -9.08
C ILE A 92 1.49 17.28 -8.89
N VAL A 93 1.28 16.22 -8.10
CA VAL A 93 -0.07 15.70 -7.85
C VAL A 93 -0.95 16.77 -7.19
N ILE A 94 -0.44 17.43 -6.14
CA ILE A 94 -1.19 18.47 -5.41
C ILE A 94 -1.56 19.65 -6.31
N GLN A 95 -0.59 20.14 -7.12
CA GLN A 95 -0.76 21.39 -7.87
C GLN A 95 -1.42 21.18 -9.24
N LYS A 96 -1.27 20.01 -9.84
CA LYS A 96 -1.67 19.74 -11.23
C LYS A 96 -2.79 18.72 -11.37
N LEU A 97 -2.86 17.70 -10.50
CA LEU A 97 -3.86 16.64 -10.61
C LEU A 97 -5.08 16.88 -9.72
N LEU A 98 -4.86 17.12 -8.42
CA LEU A 98 -5.96 17.30 -7.47
C LEU A 98 -6.94 18.44 -7.82
N PRO A 99 -6.51 19.60 -8.39
CA PRO A 99 -7.45 20.64 -8.82
C PRO A 99 -8.43 20.19 -9.91
N HIS A 100 -8.04 19.18 -10.67
CA HIS A 100 -8.85 18.57 -11.74
C HIS A 100 -9.54 17.27 -11.31
N GLU A 101 -9.57 16.98 -9.99
CA GLU A 101 -10.19 15.78 -9.40
C GLU A 101 -9.54 14.46 -9.87
N TYR A 102 -8.23 14.49 -10.19
CA TYR A 102 -7.43 13.30 -10.45
C TYR A 102 -6.47 13.04 -9.30
N ILE A 103 -6.21 11.75 -9.04
CA ILE A 103 -5.20 11.28 -8.11
C ILE A 103 -4.55 10.01 -8.67
N THR A 104 -3.25 9.84 -8.49
CA THR A 104 -2.60 8.60 -8.90
C THR A 104 -2.67 7.55 -7.80
N HIS A 105 -2.59 6.27 -8.18
CA HIS A 105 -2.61 5.18 -7.20
C HIS A 105 -1.44 5.30 -6.21
N ASN A 106 -0.24 5.62 -6.69
CA ASN A 106 0.93 5.79 -5.82
C ASN A 106 0.79 6.99 -4.88
N ALA A 107 0.20 8.10 -5.35
CA ALA A 107 -0.02 9.28 -4.52
C ALA A 107 -0.91 9.00 -3.30
N VAL A 108 -1.89 8.11 -3.41
CA VAL A 108 -2.75 7.73 -2.28
C VAL A 108 -1.92 7.17 -1.12
N ILE A 109 -0.90 6.36 -1.40
CA ILE A 109 -0.01 5.80 -0.37
C ILE A 109 1.02 6.83 0.07
N LEU A 110 1.64 7.54 -0.87
CA LEU A 110 2.71 8.52 -0.59
C LEU A 110 2.20 9.70 0.26
N PHE A 111 0.98 10.16 0.05
CA PHE A 111 0.37 11.20 0.90
C PHE A 111 0.17 10.71 2.33
N VAL A 112 -0.23 9.45 2.52
CA VAL A 112 -0.37 8.88 3.86
C VAL A 112 1.00 8.76 4.53
N LEU A 113 2.02 8.32 3.83
CA LEU A 113 3.39 8.30 4.34
C LEU A 113 3.85 9.70 4.77
N ASP A 114 3.57 10.73 3.96
CA ASP A 114 3.89 12.13 4.30
C ASP A 114 3.14 12.59 5.58
N ILE A 115 1.84 12.26 5.70
CA ILE A 115 1.05 12.56 6.91
C ILE A 115 1.68 11.89 8.14
N LEU A 116 1.96 10.58 8.06
CA LEU A 116 2.51 9.82 9.17
C LEU A 116 3.93 10.30 9.56
N ALA A 117 4.71 10.80 8.60
CA ALA A 117 6.03 11.36 8.86
C ALA A 117 5.96 12.75 9.53
N ARG A 118 5.06 13.62 9.07
CA ARG A 118 4.95 15.01 9.54
C ARG A 118 4.12 15.18 10.81
N PHE A 119 3.20 14.26 11.10
CA PHE A 119 2.27 14.34 12.21
C PHE A 119 2.40 13.11 13.14
N PRO A 120 3.36 13.15 14.09
CA PRO A 120 3.66 12.04 14.98
C PRO A 120 2.45 11.54 15.79
N GLU A 121 1.50 12.43 16.09
CA GLU A 121 0.28 12.09 16.85
C GLU A 121 -0.62 11.14 16.03
N VAL A 122 -0.73 11.40 14.71
CA VAL A 122 -1.49 10.53 13.79
C VAL A 122 -0.80 9.17 13.72
N LYS A 123 0.53 9.17 13.55
CA LYS A 123 1.33 7.93 13.53
C LYS A 123 1.13 7.11 14.81
N LYS A 124 1.30 7.72 15.98
CA LYS A 124 1.13 7.06 17.28
C LYS A 124 -0.28 6.51 17.47
N PHE A 125 -1.31 7.26 17.00
CA PHE A 125 -2.68 6.76 17.04
C PHE A 125 -2.80 5.43 16.29
N TYR A 126 -2.33 5.33 15.04
CA TYR A 126 -2.46 4.10 14.26
C TYR A 126 -1.58 2.97 14.80
N GLN A 127 -0.40 3.27 15.33
CA GLN A 127 0.47 2.30 16.01
C GLN A 127 -0.20 1.67 17.25
N SER A 128 -1.02 2.43 17.96
CA SER A 128 -1.75 1.93 19.14
C SER A 128 -3.09 1.30 18.78
N TYR A 129 -3.67 1.70 17.62
CA TYR A 129 -5.03 1.30 17.25
C TYR A 129 -5.10 -0.16 16.75
N TYR A 130 -4.01 -0.66 16.16
CA TYR A 130 -3.95 -2.01 15.62
C TYR A 130 -3.01 -2.89 16.46
N PRO A 131 -3.52 -3.61 17.47
CA PRO A 131 -2.70 -4.54 18.27
C PRO A 131 -2.30 -5.79 17.48
N LEU A 132 -3.02 -6.12 16.41
CA LEU A 132 -2.72 -7.21 15.48
C LEU A 132 -2.89 -6.71 14.04
N ILE A 133 -1.88 -6.97 13.22
CA ILE A 133 -1.91 -6.74 11.77
C ILE A 133 -1.73 -8.08 11.07
N VAL A 134 -2.69 -8.43 10.23
CA VAL A 134 -2.64 -9.61 9.35
C VAL A 134 -2.57 -9.13 7.91
N VAL A 135 -1.58 -9.60 7.18
CA VAL A 135 -1.43 -9.30 5.75
C VAL A 135 -1.47 -10.61 4.98
N ASP A 136 -2.43 -10.74 4.09
CA ASP A 136 -2.53 -11.83 3.14
C ASP A 136 -1.83 -11.48 1.83
N GLU A 137 -1.39 -12.49 1.08
CA GLU A 137 -0.61 -12.33 -0.18
C GLU A 137 0.61 -11.42 0.01
N PHE A 138 1.28 -11.55 1.17
CA PHE A 138 2.35 -10.62 1.57
C PHE A 138 3.53 -10.61 0.58
N GLN A 139 3.76 -11.70 -0.18
CA GLN A 139 4.78 -11.77 -1.24
C GLN A 139 4.59 -10.74 -2.35
N ASP A 140 3.40 -10.15 -2.48
CA ASP A 140 3.08 -9.15 -3.51
C ASP A 140 3.21 -7.69 -3.02
N THR A 141 3.71 -7.50 -1.80
CA THR A 141 3.91 -6.17 -1.21
C THR A 141 5.04 -5.42 -1.91
N ASN A 142 4.77 -4.22 -2.41
CA ASN A 142 5.78 -3.34 -3.00
C ASN A 142 6.47 -2.45 -1.93
N CYS A 143 7.49 -1.70 -2.35
CA CYS A 143 8.32 -0.91 -1.43
C CYS A 143 7.53 0.16 -0.67
N ILE A 144 6.63 0.92 -1.30
CA ILE A 144 5.85 1.96 -0.61
C ILE A 144 4.77 1.38 0.31
N ALA A 145 4.17 0.24 -0.05
CA ALA A 145 3.25 -0.48 0.82
C ALA A 145 3.97 -1.06 2.05
N TRP A 146 5.19 -1.53 1.88
CA TRP A 146 6.03 -1.97 2.99
C TRP A 146 6.41 -0.81 3.91
N GLU A 147 6.82 0.35 3.37
CA GLU A 147 7.07 1.56 4.17
C GLU A 147 5.82 1.99 4.95
N LEU A 148 4.63 1.89 4.34
CA LEU A 148 3.36 2.17 5.01
C LEU A 148 3.14 1.24 6.20
N LEU A 149 3.32 -0.07 6.03
CA LEU A 149 3.19 -1.04 7.11
C LEU A 149 4.17 -0.73 8.24
N LYS A 150 5.45 -0.54 7.93
CA LYS A 150 6.47 -0.15 8.94
C LYS A 150 6.09 1.10 9.71
N SER A 151 5.42 2.05 9.08
CA SER A 151 5.01 3.30 9.72
C SER A 151 3.94 3.11 10.79
N ILE A 152 3.11 2.07 10.70
CA ILE A 152 2.01 1.78 11.63
C ILE A 152 2.29 0.60 12.58
N ILE A 153 3.38 -0.12 12.37
CA ILE A 153 3.86 -1.16 13.28
C ILE A 153 4.54 -0.51 14.50
N SER A 154 4.33 -1.07 15.67
CA SER A 154 5.02 -0.72 16.92
C SER A 154 5.51 -1.99 17.60
N ASP A 155 6.32 -1.84 18.66
CA ASP A 155 6.82 -2.97 19.46
C ASP A 155 5.71 -3.80 20.13
N GLN A 156 4.50 -3.24 20.23
CA GLN A 156 3.33 -3.92 20.81
C GLN A 156 2.44 -4.57 19.73
N THR A 157 2.73 -4.35 18.46
CA THR A 157 1.92 -4.88 17.36
C THR A 157 2.27 -6.34 17.09
N GLN A 158 1.28 -7.23 17.18
CA GLN A 158 1.45 -8.60 16.72
C GLN A 158 1.32 -8.64 15.19
N LEU A 159 2.17 -9.41 14.54
CA LEU A 159 2.24 -9.50 13.08
C LEU A 159 1.96 -10.93 12.62
N LEU A 160 1.11 -11.09 11.61
CA LEU A 160 0.89 -12.34 10.91
C LEU A 160 0.93 -12.08 9.41
N PHE A 161 1.96 -12.57 8.74
CA PHE A 161 2.10 -12.47 7.29
C PHE A 161 1.84 -13.82 6.64
N LEU A 162 0.85 -13.84 5.75
CA LEU A 162 0.46 -15.01 4.97
C LEU A 162 0.90 -14.79 3.53
N GLY A 163 1.47 -15.81 2.91
CA GLY A 163 1.91 -15.70 1.53
C GLY A 163 2.60 -16.96 1.04
N ASP A 164 2.72 -17.05 -0.28
CA ASP A 164 3.42 -18.12 -0.96
C ASP A 164 4.50 -17.53 -1.88
N PRO A 165 5.80 -17.67 -1.55
CA PRO A 165 6.88 -17.13 -2.37
C PRO A 165 6.89 -17.65 -3.81
N LEU A 166 6.32 -18.86 -4.06
CA LEU A 166 6.22 -19.46 -5.39
C LEU A 166 5.09 -18.84 -6.23
N GLN A 167 4.09 -18.23 -5.59
CA GLN A 167 2.98 -17.56 -6.27
C GLN A 167 3.24 -16.08 -6.55
N ARG A 168 4.46 -15.59 -6.37
CA ARG A 168 4.83 -14.20 -6.67
C ARG A 168 4.80 -13.95 -8.18
N ILE A 169 3.62 -13.67 -8.71
CA ILE A 169 3.41 -13.34 -10.12
C ILE A 169 3.47 -11.83 -10.40
N TYR A 170 3.43 -11.00 -9.36
CA TYR A 170 3.36 -9.54 -9.44
C TYR A 170 4.72 -8.82 -9.32
N GLY A 171 5.81 -9.51 -9.63
CA GLY A 171 7.14 -8.88 -9.67
C GLY A 171 7.21 -7.67 -10.61
N PHE A 172 6.41 -7.67 -11.70
CA PHE A 172 6.35 -6.58 -12.66
C PHE A 172 5.66 -5.29 -12.16
N ILE A 173 4.93 -5.36 -11.05
CA ILE A 173 4.33 -4.19 -10.39
C ILE A 173 5.10 -3.76 -9.14
N GLY A 174 6.32 -4.28 -8.94
CA GLY A 174 7.23 -3.84 -7.89
C GLY A 174 7.17 -4.62 -6.58
N ALA A 175 6.60 -5.83 -6.58
CA ALA A 175 6.66 -6.70 -5.40
C ALA A 175 8.11 -6.91 -4.96
N LEU A 176 8.40 -6.67 -3.67
CA LEU A 176 9.74 -6.75 -3.11
C LEU A 176 10.30 -8.18 -3.22
N PRO A 177 11.52 -8.36 -3.77
CA PRO A 177 12.14 -9.67 -3.80
C PRO A 177 12.42 -10.15 -2.37
N ASN A 178 12.16 -11.42 -2.11
CA ASN A 178 12.48 -12.08 -0.83
C ASN A 178 11.85 -11.45 0.43
N ILE A 179 10.80 -10.62 0.30
CA ILE A 179 10.18 -9.92 1.43
C ILE A 179 9.79 -10.89 2.55
N MET A 180 9.30 -12.10 2.22
CA MET A 180 8.92 -13.13 3.19
C MET A 180 10.09 -13.58 4.07
N SER A 181 11.29 -13.71 3.52
CA SER A 181 12.48 -14.04 4.31
C SER A 181 13.03 -12.83 5.05
N THR A 182 13.02 -11.67 4.41
CA THR A 182 13.50 -10.41 5.01
C THR A 182 12.77 -10.09 6.32
N VAL A 183 11.44 -10.23 6.35
CA VAL A 183 10.67 -9.93 7.57
C VAL A 183 10.87 -10.97 8.68
N VAL A 184 11.13 -12.22 8.33
CA VAL A 184 11.48 -13.26 9.32
C VAL A 184 12.74 -12.86 10.09
N ASP A 185 13.76 -12.38 9.39
CA ASP A 185 15.02 -11.96 10.00
C ASP A 185 14.88 -10.62 10.74
N GLU A 186 14.22 -9.63 10.12
CA GLU A 186 14.08 -8.27 10.68
C GLU A 186 13.23 -8.25 11.96
N TYR A 187 12.13 -9.01 11.98
CA TYR A 187 11.19 -9.03 13.12
C TYR A 187 11.29 -10.30 13.98
N GLN A 188 12.32 -11.14 13.77
CA GLN A 188 12.54 -12.40 14.50
C GLN A 188 11.27 -13.28 14.50
N MET A 189 10.60 -13.39 13.36
CA MET A 189 9.33 -14.09 13.25
C MET A 189 9.50 -15.61 13.18
N THR A 190 8.54 -16.33 13.74
CA THR A 190 8.45 -17.79 13.56
C THR A 190 7.84 -18.11 12.21
N LYS A 191 8.59 -18.82 11.36
CA LYS A 191 8.10 -19.32 10.08
C LYS A 191 7.35 -20.64 10.25
N ILE A 192 6.11 -20.68 9.79
CA ILE A 192 5.27 -21.89 9.75
C ILE A 192 4.96 -22.20 8.29
N SER A 193 5.29 -23.42 7.85
CA SER A 193 4.98 -23.87 6.49
C SER A 193 3.72 -24.75 6.50
N LEU A 194 2.74 -24.40 5.67
CA LEU A 194 1.52 -25.18 5.48
C LEU A 194 1.77 -26.20 4.37
N SER A 195 1.92 -27.49 4.74
CA SER A 195 2.26 -28.57 3.79
C SER A 195 1.04 -29.36 3.31
N LYS A 196 -0.13 -29.15 3.92
CA LYS A 196 -1.34 -29.88 3.58
C LYS A 196 -2.23 -29.08 2.64
N ASN A 197 -2.35 -29.54 1.41
CA ASN A 197 -3.24 -28.94 0.43
C ASN A 197 -4.68 -29.45 0.59
N TYR A 198 -5.59 -28.57 1.03
CA TYR A 198 -7.00 -28.88 1.17
C TYR A 198 -7.82 -28.51 -0.08
N ARG A 199 -7.32 -27.60 -0.92
CA ARG A 199 -8.00 -27.10 -2.13
C ARG A 199 -8.16 -28.23 -3.15
N PHE A 200 -7.13 -29.05 -3.33
CA PHE A 200 -7.10 -30.11 -4.33
C PHE A 200 -7.26 -31.51 -3.74
N ARG A 201 -7.70 -31.65 -2.47
CA ARG A 201 -7.84 -32.96 -1.79
C ARG A 201 -8.64 -33.97 -2.57
N ASN A 202 -9.61 -33.53 -3.38
CA ASN A 202 -10.50 -34.40 -4.19
C ASN A 202 -10.04 -34.52 -5.65
N ASN A 203 -8.88 -33.96 -6.02
CA ASN A 203 -8.30 -34.02 -7.36
C ASN A 203 -6.84 -34.50 -7.30
N PRO A 204 -6.60 -35.84 -7.42
CA PRO A 204 -5.27 -36.44 -7.29
C PRO A 204 -4.25 -35.92 -8.35
N GLU A 205 -4.73 -35.54 -9.53
CA GLU A 205 -3.85 -35.01 -10.60
C GLU A 205 -3.32 -33.63 -10.24
N MET A 206 -4.18 -32.76 -9.73
CA MET A 206 -3.79 -31.44 -9.25
C MET A 206 -2.86 -31.50 -8.03
N LEU A 207 -3.06 -32.50 -7.13
CA LEU A 207 -2.15 -32.73 -6.00
C LEU A 207 -0.75 -33.16 -6.44
N LYS A 208 -0.61 -33.82 -7.59
CA LYS A 208 0.71 -34.18 -8.15
C LYS A 208 1.44 -32.96 -8.70
N LEU A 209 0.72 -32.04 -9.35
CA LEU A 209 1.28 -30.79 -9.88
C LEU A 209 1.74 -29.84 -8.76
N ASP A 210 1.05 -29.83 -7.64
CA ASP A 210 1.35 -28.99 -6.48
C ASP A 210 2.63 -29.44 -5.72
N ARG A 211 3.12 -30.64 -5.97
CA ARG A 211 4.29 -31.23 -5.30
C ARG A 211 5.58 -31.18 -6.12
N ASN A 212 5.52 -30.71 -7.36
CA ASN A 212 6.67 -30.52 -8.25
C ASN A 212 7.03 -29.04 -8.37
#